data_c45680707fcbfa324011847b6e030b62
#
_entry.id   c45680707fcbfa324011847b6e030b62
#
_cell.length_a   1.000
_cell.length_b   1.000
_cell.length_c   1.000
_cell.angle_alpha   90.00
_cell.angle_beta   90.00
_cell.angle_gamma   90.00
#
_symmetry.space_group_name_H-M   'P 1'
#
loop_
_entity.id
_entity.type
_entity.pdbx_description
1 polymer ?
#
loop_
_entity_poly.entity_id
_entity_poly.type
_entity_poly.pdbx_seq_one_letter_code
_entity_poly.pdbx_strand_id
1 'polypeptide(L)'
;MLDVEENHSGEQRRVRSFSDIAVLYRTHRQAQLLEKCLRQEGIPYVVAGREDFLLEKNVRGTLYFFQYVLHPEDEAAGQLCLRLLWPPEEKTVEEQLMLLISKYKRRIHKDRTEKLLENWIKDRKLEESGEMEKLVNAAVLYPEMEHFLETLSLGAEGDIRRSGSRRFPADAVTLMTLHGSKGLEFPAVFIYGIRKGLLPLELGTASGDVQEERRLLYVGMTRAREELILTFSGEPSMFLGEIPDKFSQREQAK
;
A
#
# COMPACT_ATOMS: atom_id res chain seq x y z
N MET A 1 -14.12 17.87 -3.83
CA MET A 1 -13.83 19.15 -3.19
C MET A 1 -14.66 19.18 -1.91
N LEU A 2 -14.03 18.98 -0.76
CA LEU A 2 -14.71 19.00 0.54
C LEU A 2 -14.52 20.39 1.13
N ASP A 3 -15.60 21.15 1.24
CA ASP A 3 -15.62 22.38 2.02
C ASP A 3 -15.67 22.01 3.49
N VAL A 4 -14.56 22.16 4.19
CA VAL A 4 -14.53 22.09 5.65
C VAL A 4 -14.87 23.49 6.15
N GLU A 5 -16.04 23.66 6.77
CA GLU A 5 -16.42 24.92 7.44
C GLU A 5 -15.54 25.13 8.67
N GLU A 6 -14.62 26.07 8.59
CA GLU A 6 -13.92 26.59 9.76
C GLU A 6 -14.74 27.68 10.44
N ASN A 7 -15.09 27.43 11.69
CA ASN A 7 -15.39 28.49 12.65
C ASN A 7 -14.11 28.82 13.40
N HIS A 8 -13.54 29.95 13.15
CA HIS A 8 -12.93 30.97 14.00
C HIS A 8 -11.74 31.68 13.36
N SER A 9 -11.86 33.03 13.38
CA SER A 9 -10.81 34.03 13.19
C SER A 9 -10.02 34.03 11.84
N GLY A 10 -10.54 34.80 10.86
CA GLY A 10 -9.69 35.66 10.00
C GLY A 10 -8.67 35.03 9.04
N GLU A 11 -8.52 33.70 9.01
CA GLU A 11 -7.60 33.04 8.09
C GLU A 11 -8.32 32.60 6.81
N GLN A 12 -7.74 32.94 5.68
CA GLN A 12 -8.23 32.57 4.36
C GLN A 12 -8.47 31.06 4.30
N ARG A 13 -9.70 30.62 3.98
CA ARG A 13 -10.05 29.21 3.69
C ARG A 13 -9.09 28.67 2.64
N ARG A 14 -8.12 27.87 3.04
CA ARG A 14 -7.31 27.08 2.11
C ARG A 14 -8.14 25.90 1.65
N VAL A 15 -8.50 25.89 0.38
CA VAL A 15 -9.06 24.69 -0.26
C VAL A 15 -7.98 23.61 -0.24
N ARG A 16 -8.20 22.52 0.50
CA ARG A 16 -7.28 21.38 0.56
C ARG A 16 -7.52 20.47 -0.65
N SER A 17 -6.43 20.01 -1.22
CA SER A 17 -6.43 18.94 -2.21
C SER A 17 -6.61 17.59 -1.51
N PHE A 18 -7.18 16.59 -2.17
CA PHE A 18 -7.24 15.23 -1.62
C PHE A 18 -5.85 14.66 -1.33
N SER A 19 -4.84 15.05 -2.09
CA SER A 19 -3.44 14.67 -1.88
C SER A 19 -2.82 15.25 -0.60
N ASP A 20 -3.44 16.24 0.01
CA ASP A 20 -3.02 16.81 1.30
C ASP A 20 -3.47 15.93 2.50
N ILE A 21 -4.34 14.96 2.26
CA ILE A 21 -5.02 14.18 3.29
C ILE A 21 -4.45 12.76 3.35
N ALA A 22 -4.06 12.34 4.54
CA ALA A 22 -3.76 10.94 4.83
C ALA A 22 -4.72 10.38 5.88
N VAL A 23 -5.18 9.13 5.68
CA VAL A 23 -5.93 8.38 6.68
C VAL A 23 -5.08 7.21 7.15
N LEU A 24 -4.64 7.25 8.39
CA LEU A 24 -3.83 6.24 9.02
C LEU A 24 -4.70 5.26 9.81
N TYR A 25 -4.39 3.99 9.74
CA TYR A 25 -5.11 2.94 10.45
C TYR A 25 -4.15 1.89 11.03
N ARG A 26 -4.65 1.08 11.99
CA ARG A 26 -3.82 0.07 12.66
C ARG A 26 -3.75 -1.25 11.88
N THR A 27 -4.85 -1.67 11.24
CA THR A 27 -4.95 -2.96 10.57
C THR A 27 -5.51 -2.83 9.15
N HIS A 28 -5.08 -3.71 8.24
CA HIS A 28 -5.58 -3.74 6.86
C HIS A 28 -7.10 -3.99 6.74
N ARG A 29 -7.71 -4.61 7.74
CA ARG A 29 -9.17 -4.80 7.80
C ARG A 29 -9.91 -3.46 7.84
N GLN A 30 -9.34 -2.46 8.51
CA GLN A 30 -9.91 -1.10 8.54
C GLN A 30 -9.85 -0.44 7.16
N ALA A 31 -8.79 -0.69 6.39
CA ALA A 31 -8.65 -0.16 5.04
C ALA A 31 -9.82 -0.58 4.13
N GLN A 32 -10.24 -1.84 4.18
CA GLN A 32 -11.35 -2.34 3.35
C GLN A 32 -12.66 -1.56 3.57
N LEU A 33 -12.95 -1.20 4.81
CA LEU A 33 -14.13 -0.40 5.14
C LEU A 33 -13.99 1.03 4.62
N LEU A 34 -12.83 1.66 4.85
CA LEU A 34 -12.53 3.01 4.37
C LEU A 34 -12.63 3.09 2.84
N GLU A 35 -12.04 2.13 2.13
CA GLU A 35 -12.12 2.05 0.66
C GLU A 35 -13.55 1.94 0.16
N LYS A 36 -14.37 1.11 0.83
CA LYS A 36 -15.79 0.99 0.47
C LYS A 36 -16.52 2.32 0.63
N CYS A 37 -16.31 3.01 1.75
CA CYS A 37 -16.93 4.31 2.01
C CYS A 37 -16.45 5.38 1.02
N LEU A 38 -15.14 5.53 0.83
CA LEU A 38 -14.59 6.53 -0.10
C LEU A 38 -15.07 6.30 -1.55
N ARG A 39 -15.16 5.04 -1.96
CA ARG A 39 -15.69 4.68 -3.28
C ARG A 39 -17.17 5.04 -3.43
N GLN A 40 -17.99 4.82 -2.38
CA GLN A 40 -19.41 5.16 -2.39
C GLN A 40 -19.62 6.67 -2.49
N GLU A 41 -18.75 7.45 -1.82
CA GLU A 41 -18.79 8.91 -1.83
C GLU A 41 -18.07 9.54 -3.05
N GLY A 42 -17.51 8.72 -3.94
CA GLY A 42 -16.78 9.20 -5.13
C GLY A 42 -15.47 9.92 -4.80
N ILE A 43 -14.90 9.69 -3.61
CA ILE A 43 -13.65 10.30 -3.18
C ILE A 43 -12.47 9.48 -3.72
N PRO A 44 -11.56 10.06 -4.52
CA PRO A 44 -10.39 9.36 -5.02
C PRO A 44 -9.43 9.03 -3.87
N TYR A 45 -8.91 7.82 -3.87
CA TYR A 45 -7.96 7.37 -2.85
C TYR A 45 -6.88 6.46 -3.42
N VAL A 46 -5.75 6.39 -2.74
CA VAL A 46 -4.66 5.43 -2.94
C VAL A 46 -4.37 4.71 -1.63
N VAL A 47 -4.11 3.40 -1.68
CA VAL A 47 -3.73 2.62 -0.49
C VAL A 47 -2.23 2.41 -0.54
N ALA A 48 -1.51 3.19 0.27
CA ALA A 48 -0.06 3.02 0.42
C ALA A 48 0.24 1.81 1.32
N GLY A 49 1.31 1.06 0.98
CA GLY A 49 1.66 -0.17 1.72
C GLY A 49 0.81 -1.38 1.34
N ARG A 50 -0.08 -1.27 0.37
CA ARG A 50 -0.74 -2.43 -0.27
C ARG A 50 0.23 -3.20 -1.17
N GLU A 51 1.38 -2.61 -1.39
CA GLU A 51 2.49 -3.15 -2.17
C GLU A 51 3.31 -4.20 -1.40
N ASP A 52 2.97 -4.53 -0.14
CA ASP A 52 3.66 -5.60 0.60
C ASP A 52 3.62 -6.95 -0.16
N PHE A 53 2.56 -7.19 -0.95
CA PHE A 53 2.51 -8.36 -1.80
C PHE A 53 3.57 -8.35 -2.92
N LEU A 54 4.05 -7.16 -3.33
CA LEU A 54 5.14 -7.03 -4.30
C LEU A 54 6.50 -7.48 -3.73
N LEU A 55 6.62 -7.54 -2.41
CA LEU A 55 7.83 -8.03 -1.73
C LEU A 55 7.83 -9.56 -1.61
N GLU A 56 6.68 -10.20 -1.84
CA GLU A 56 6.54 -11.64 -1.78
C GLU A 56 7.39 -12.31 -2.87
N LYS A 57 8.02 -13.43 -2.50
CA LYS A 57 9.02 -14.12 -3.31
C LYS A 57 8.53 -14.48 -4.72
N ASN A 58 7.33 -15.07 -4.81
CA ASN A 58 6.77 -15.50 -6.09
C ASN A 58 6.37 -14.31 -6.97
N VAL A 59 5.84 -13.24 -6.35
CA VAL A 59 5.47 -12.01 -7.04
C VAL A 59 6.72 -11.33 -7.61
N ARG A 60 7.73 -11.11 -6.78
CA ARG A 60 9.00 -10.51 -7.21
C ARG A 60 9.68 -11.32 -8.31
N GLY A 61 9.75 -12.63 -8.12
CA GLY A 61 10.33 -13.52 -9.11
C GLY A 61 9.58 -13.47 -10.45
N THR A 62 8.24 -13.36 -10.40
CA THR A 62 7.40 -13.20 -11.59
C THR A 62 7.68 -11.87 -12.30
N LEU A 63 7.78 -10.77 -11.56
CA LEU A 63 8.09 -9.46 -12.14
C LEU A 63 9.47 -9.45 -12.80
N TYR A 64 10.50 -10.02 -12.14
CA TYR A 64 11.84 -10.17 -12.74
C TYR A 64 11.85 -11.08 -13.96
N PHE A 65 11.01 -12.12 -13.99
CA PHE A 65 10.86 -12.95 -15.18
C PHE A 65 10.35 -12.14 -16.37
N PHE A 66 9.27 -11.39 -16.21
CA PHE A 66 8.73 -10.59 -17.32
C PHE A 66 9.65 -9.42 -17.70
N GLN A 67 10.36 -8.85 -16.72
CA GLN A 67 11.42 -7.86 -16.98
C GLN A 67 12.50 -8.46 -17.88
N TYR A 68 12.99 -9.66 -17.57
CA TYR A 68 14.00 -10.34 -18.36
C TYR A 68 13.49 -10.79 -19.74
N VAL A 69 12.21 -11.13 -19.87
CA VAL A 69 11.60 -11.47 -21.17
C VAL A 69 11.55 -10.24 -22.09
N LEU A 70 11.25 -9.05 -21.54
CA LEU A 70 11.24 -7.78 -22.28
C LEU A 70 12.65 -7.25 -22.56
N HIS A 71 13.53 -7.36 -21.59
CA HIS A 71 14.90 -6.85 -21.59
C HIS A 71 15.91 -7.96 -21.33
N PRO A 72 16.23 -8.80 -22.35
CA PRO A 72 17.17 -9.91 -22.17
C PRO A 72 18.60 -9.48 -21.82
N GLU A 73 18.95 -8.23 -22.06
CA GLU A 73 20.20 -7.61 -21.65
C GLU A 73 20.29 -7.34 -20.12
N ASP A 74 19.17 -7.38 -19.41
CA ASP A 74 19.13 -7.26 -17.94
C ASP A 74 19.43 -8.62 -17.28
N GLU A 75 20.71 -9.00 -17.29
CA GLU A 75 21.18 -10.24 -16.67
C GLU A 75 20.86 -10.29 -15.16
N ALA A 76 20.80 -9.14 -14.49
CA ALA A 76 20.47 -9.07 -13.08
C ALA A 76 19.02 -9.51 -12.82
N ALA A 77 18.08 -9.09 -13.65
CA ALA A 77 16.68 -9.55 -13.59
C ALA A 77 16.59 -11.07 -13.80
N GLY A 78 17.33 -11.61 -14.78
CA GLY A 78 17.40 -13.05 -15.04
C GLY A 78 17.92 -13.86 -13.84
N GLN A 79 19.00 -13.41 -13.20
CA GLN A 79 19.58 -14.06 -12.02
C GLN A 79 18.63 -13.96 -10.80
N LEU A 80 17.98 -12.81 -10.58
CA LEU A 80 17.03 -12.64 -9.49
C LEU A 80 15.78 -13.50 -9.70
N CYS A 81 15.28 -13.61 -10.92
CA CYS A 81 14.20 -14.51 -11.29
C CYS A 81 14.54 -15.96 -10.92
N LEU A 82 15.69 -16.46 -11.37
CA LEU A 82 16.18 -17.80 -11.05
C LEU A 82 16.24 -18.03 -9.55
N ARG A 83 16.91 -17.15 -8.82
CA ARG A 83 17.09 -17.25 -7.37
C ARG A 83 15.77 -17.26 -6.59
N LEU A 84 14.78 -16.51 -7.05
CA LEU A 84 13.50 -16.37 -6.37
C LEU A 84 12.51 -17.48 -6.71
N LEU A 85 12.50 -18.00 -7.93
CA LEU A 85 11.46 -18.92 -8.39
C LEU A 85 11.89 -20.38 -8.44
N TRP A 86 13.18 -20.68 -8.41
CA TRP A 86 13.69 -22.04 -8.45
C TRP A 86 14.54 -22.36 -7.22
N PRO A 87 14.38 -23.56 -6.65
CA PRO A 87 15.26 -24.02 -5.58
C PRO A 87 16.67 -24.31 -6.17
N PRO A 88 17.75 -24.05 -5.40
CA PRO A 88 19.13 -24.20 -5.88
C PRO A 88 19.55 -25.63 -6.24
N GLU A 89 18.74 -26.62 -5.90
CA GLU A 89 19.03 -28.05 -6.10
C GLU A 89 18.47 -28.62 -7.42
N GLU A 90 17.72 -27.85 -8.18
CA GLU A 90 17.05 -28.30 -9.39
C GLU A 90 17.99 -28.24 -10.59
N LYS A 91 18.39 -29.42 -11.14
CA LYS A 91 19.41 -29.53 -12.20
C LYS A 91 18.96 -29.10 -13.62
N THR A 92 17.65 -28.81 -13.79
CA THR A 92 17.06 -28.50 -15.13
C THR A 92 16.53 -27.08 -15.24
N VAL A 93 16.93 -26.21 -14.31
CA VAL A 93 16.37 -24.85 -14.18
C VAL A 93 16.58 -24.00 -15.42
N GLU A 94 17.77 -24.03 -16.00
CA GLU A 94 18.11 -23.22 -17.17
C GLU A 94 17.28 -23.61 -18.39
N GLU A 95 17.09 -24.94 -18.64
CA GLU A 95 16.26 -25.42 -19.73
C GLU A 95 14.79 -25.03 -19.57
N GLN A 96 14.23 -25.15 -18.34
CA GLN A 96 12.88 -24.76 -18.03
C GLN A 96 12.70 -23.26 -18.24
N LEU A 97 13.64 -22.44 -17.76
CA LEU A 97 13.61 -20.99 -17.94
C LEU A 97 13.63 -20.62 -19.41
N MET A 98 14.51 -21.21 -20.21
CA MET A 98 14.61 -20.96 -21.65
C MET A 98 13.32 -21.31 -22.42
N LEU A 99 12.65 -22.40 -22.03
CA LEU A 99 11.38 -22.80 -22.62
C LEU A 99 10.29 -21.77 -22.28
N LEU A 100 10.23 -21.32 -21.02
CA LEU A 100 9.28 -20.30 -20.58
C LEU A 100 9.55 -18.96 -21.25
N ILE A 101 10.80 -18.51 -21.34
CA ILE A 101 11.18 -17.29 -22.06
C ILE A 101 10.70 -17.37 -23.52
N SER A 102 10.99 -18.47 -24.21
CA SER A 102 10.57 -18.65 -25.60
C SER A 102 9.06 -18.61 -25.78
N LYS A 103 8.30 -19.17 -24.82
CA LYS A 103 6.83 -19.17 -24.79
C LYS A 103 6.31 -17.75 -24.63
N TYR A 104 6.80 -17.01 -23.62
CA TYR A 104 6.27 -15.70 -23.25
C TYR A 104 6.75 -14.58 -24.18
N LYS A 105 7.96 -14.66 -24.73
CA LYS A 105 8.48 -13.71 -25.73
C LYS A 105 7.57 -13.59 -26.97
N ARG A 106 6.89 -14.67 -27.37
CA ARG A 106 5.95 -14.67 -28.50
C ARG A 106 4.60 -14.02 -28.17
N ARG A 107 4.27 -13.89 -26.89
CA ARG A 107 2.95 -13.50 -26.38
C ARG A 107 2.95 -12.14 -25.71
N ILE A 108 4.09 -11.66 -25.20
CA ILE A 108 4.20 -10.51 -24.31
C ILE A 108 3.64 -9.21 -24.92
N HIS A 109 3.74 -9.06 -26.26
CA HIS A 109 3.18 -7.91 -26.99
C HIS A 109 1.81 -8.17 -27.62
N LYS A 110 1.24 -9.38 -27.44
CA LYS A 110 -0.04 -9.78 -28.05
C LYS A 110 -1.15 -9.98 -27.04
N ASP A 111 -0.80 -10.57 -25.91
CA ASP A 111 -1.75 -10.87 -24.85
C ASP A 111 -1.75 -9.73 -23.82
N ARG A 112 -2.91 -9.47 -23.24
CA ARG A 112 -3.04 -8.52 -22.13
C ARG A 112 -2.28 -9.02 -20.89
N THR A 113 -1.82 -8.09 -20.07
CA THR A 113 -1.00 -8.35 -18.88
C THR A 113 -1.65 -9.36 -17.93
N GLU A 114 -2.95 -9.16 -17.61
CA GLU A 114 -3.65 -10.09 -16.72
C GLU A 114 -3.66 -11.51 -17.26
N LYS A 115 -3.84 -11.69 -18.58
CA LYS A 115 -3.85 -13.00 -19.22
C LYS A 115 -2.46 -13.67 -19.25
N LEU A 116 -1.40 -12.86 -19.39
CA LEU A 116 -0.02 -13.34 -19.28
C LEU A 116 0.25 -13.88 -17.88
N LEU A 117 -0.17 -13.13 -16.84
CA LEU A 117 0.00 -13.51 -15.43
C LEU A 117 -0.83 -14.74 -15.06
N GLU A 118 -2.09 -14.85 -15.51
CA GLU A 118 -2.92 -16.04 -15.30
C GLU A 118 -2.28 -17.31 -15.90
N ASN A 119 -1.74 -17.20 -17.12
CA ASN A 119 -1.03 -18.33 -17.75
C ASN A 119 0.27 -18.67 -17.00
N TRP A 120 0.99 -17.67 -16.53
CA TRP A 120 2.18 -17.84 -15.72
C TRP A 120 1.90 -18.56 -14.41
N ILE A 121 0.84 -18.17 -13.70
CA ILE A 121 0.39 -18.83 -12.47
C ILE A 121 0.16 -20.32 -12.71
N LYS A 122 -0.52 -20.69 -13.80
CA LYS A 122 -0.76 -22.08 -14.17
C LYS A 122 0.54 -22.82 -14.53
N ASP A 123 1.41 -22.20 -15.33
CA ASP A 123 2.68 -22.80 -15.73
C ASP A 123 3.60 -23.05 -14.53
N ARG A 124 3.50 -22.22 -13.50
CA ARG A 124 4.34 -22.30 -12.29
C ARG A 124 3.65 -22.94 -11.10
N LYS A 125 2.39 -23.37 -11.24
CA LYS A 125 1.57 -23.97 -10.19
C LYS A 125 1.48 -23.07 -8.96
N LEU A 126 1.15 -21.80 -9.17
CA LEU A 126 1.07 -20.77 -8.13
C LEU A 126 -0.39 -20.40 -7.81
N GLU A 127 -1.35 -21.25 -8.15
CA GLU A 127 -2.80 -20.99 -8.00
C GLU A 127 -3.22 -20.76 -6.54
N GLU A 128 -2.49 -21.35 -5.59
CA GLU A 128 -2.79 -21.19 -4.16
C GLU A 128 -2.23 -19.88 -3.55
N SER A 129 -1.48 -19.09 -4.31
CA SER A 129 -0.91 -17.84 -3.82
C SER A 129 -1.90 -16.68 -3.94
N GLY A 130 -2.46 -16.25 -2.83
CA GLY A 130 -3.32 -15.06 -2.77
C GLY A 130 -2.62 -13.76 -3.21
N GLU A 131 -1.29 -13.70 -3.09
CA GLU A 131 -0.48 -12.57 -3.54
C GLU A 131 -0.39 -12.51 -5.08
N MET A 132 -0.35 -13.67 -5.73
CA MET A 132 -0.40 -13.74 -7.19
C MET A 132 -1.75 -13.32 -7.75
N GLU A 133 -2.84 -13.64 -7.06
CA GLU A 133 -4.18 -13.14 -7.41
C GLU A 133 -4.26 -11.60 -7.32
N LYS A 134 -3.67 -11.00 -6.27
CA LYS A 134 -3.56 -9.55 -6.15
C LYS A 134 -2.76 -8.92 -7.29
N LEU A 135 -1.69 -9.58 -7.73
CA LEU A 135 -0.89 -9.13 -8.88
C LEU A 135 -1.71 -9.13 -10.18
N VAL A 136 -2.49 -10.19 -10.44
CA VAL A 136 -3.41 -10.25 -11.60
C VAL A 136 -4.44 -9.13 -11.53
N ASN A 137 -5.07 -8.92 -10.37
CA ASN A 137 -6.06 -7.87 -10.20
C ASN A 137 -5.47 -6.47 -10.41
N ALA A 138 -4.22 -6.23 -9.98
CA ALA A 138 -3.51 -4.97 -10.25
C ALA A 138 -3.23 -4.78 -11.74
N ALA A 139 -2.97 -5.85 -12.47
CA ALA A 139 -2.61 -5.83 -13.88
C ALA A 139 -3.80 -5.50 -14.82
N VAL A 140 -5.05 -5.67 -14.37
CA VAL A 140 -6.26 -5.43 -15.19
C VAL A 140 -6.29 -4.02 -15.79
N LEU A 141 -5.76 -3.02 -15.07
CA LEU A 141 -5.71 -1.62 -15.51
C LEU A 141 -4.60 -1.34 -16.52
N TYR A 142 -3.68 -2.28 -16.72
CA TYR A 142 -2.48 -2.13 -17.56
C TYR A 142 -2.47 -3.19 -18.66
N PRO A 143 -3.00 -2.90 -19.86
CA PRO A 143 -3.07 -3.88 -20.94
C PRO A 143 -1.70 -4.42 -21.38
N GLU A 144 -0.66 -3.59 -21.30
CA GLU A 144 0.70 -3.89 -21.75
C GLU A 144 1.63 -4.17 -20.57
N MET A 145 2.36 -5.30 -20.65
CA MET A 145 3.26 -5.74 -19.58
C MET A 145 4.38 -4.73 -19.30
N GLU A 146 4.91 -4.09 -20.33
CA GLU A 146 5.97 -3.09 -20.18
C GLU A 146 5.51 -1.91 -19.33
N HIS A 147 4.37 -1.32 -19.66
CA HIS A 147 3.77 -0.23 -18.89
C HIS A 147 3.42 -0.64 -17.45
N PHE A 148 2.96 -1.87 -17.26
CA PHE A 148 2.70 -2.42 -15.93
C PHE A 148 3.97 -2.49 -15.08
N LEU A 149 5.06 -3.04 -15.64
CA LEU A 149 6.35 -3.14 -14.94
C LEU A 149 6.95 -1.76 -14.65
N GLU A 150 6.91 -0.83 -15.59
CA GLU A 150 7.35 0.55 -15.38
C GLU A 150 6.62 1.22 -14.22
N THR A 151 5.28 1.05 -14.16
CA THR A 151 4.46 1.63 -13.09
C THR A 151 4.83 1.04 -11.74
N LEU A 152 5.06 -0.27 -11.65
CA LEU A 152 5.49 -0.94 -10.43
C LEU A 152 6.94 -0.55 -10.04
N SER A 153 7.85 -0.44 -11.01
CA SER A 153 9.24 -0.02 -10.78
C SER A 153 9.31 1.42 -10.29
N LEU A 154 8.53 2.32 -10.86
CA LEU A 154 8.41 3.70 -10.38
C LEU A 154 7.83 3.75 -8.96
N GLY A 155 6.94 2.82 -8.60
CA GLY A 155 6.47 2.61 -7.22
C GLY A 155 7.61 2.16 -6.30
N ALA A 156 8.35 1.13 -6.66
CA ALA A 156 9.43 0.54 -5.86
C ALA A 156 10.69 1.42 -5.75
N GLU A 157 11.13 2.04 -6.85
CA GLU A 157 12.21 3.04 -6.83
C GLU A 157 11.80 4.31 -6.09
N GLY A 158 10.50 4.64 -6.15
CA GLY A 158 9.91 5.67 -5.34
C GLY A 158 10.12 5.44 -3.85
N ASP A 159 10.12 4.22 -3.36
CA ASP A 159 10.31 3.91 -1.95
C ASP A 159 11.77 4.06 -1.49
N ILE A 160 12.73 3.84 -2.39
CA ILE A 160 14.16 4.02 -2.11
C ILE A 160 14.59 5.50 -2.28
N ARG A 161 14.05 6.23 -3.24
CA ARG A 161 14.37 7.64 -3.51
C ARG A 161 13.54 8.66 -2.71
N ARG A 162 12.43 8.25 -2.10
CA ARG A 162 11.44 9.14 -1.48
C ARG A 162 11.64 9.42 0.00
N SER A 163 12.83 9.21 0.49
CA SER A 163 13.23 9.71 1.82
C SER A 163 13.18 11.25 1.95
N GLY A 164 12.76 11.98 0.92
CA GLY A 164 12.82 13.44 0.89
C GLY A 164 11.63 14.23 0.36
N SER A 165 10.73 13.69 -0.47
CA SER A 165 9.53 14.45 -0.92
C SER A 165 8.57 13.57 -1.74
N ARG A 166 7.62 12.90 -1.08
CA ARG A 166 6.56 12.17 -1.80
C ARG A 166 5.41 13.12 -2.14
N ARG A 167 5.23 13.39 -3.42
CA ARG A 167 3.93 13.81 -3.96
C ARG A 167 3.35 12.60 -4.70
N PHE A 168 2.21 12.10 -4.25
CA PHE A 168 1.44 11.15 -5.05
C PHE A 168 0.97 11.87 -6.33
N PRO A 169 1.12 11.27 -7.53
CA PRO A 169 0.84 11.98 -8.78
C PRO A 169 -0.64 12.24 -9.05
N ALA A 170 -1.54 11.67 -8.26
CA ALA A 170 -2.98 11.88 -8.36
C ALA A 170 -3.49 12.71 -7.18
N ASP A 171 -4.47 13.57 -7.40
CA ASP A 171 -5.21 14.24 -6.34
C ASP A 171 -6.15 13.23 -5.66
N ALA A 172 -5.60 12.50 -4.68
CA ALA A 172 -6.26 11.39 -4.00
C ALA A 172 -5.86 11.31 -2.53
N VAL A 173 -6.80 10.90 -1.68
CA VAL A 173 -6.57 10.62 -0.26
C VAL A 173 -5.62 9.43 -0.11
N THR A 174 -4.60 9.56 0.74
CA THR A 174 -3.68 8.47 1.01
C THR A 174 -4.16 7.64 2.20
N LEU A 175 -4.45 6.36 1.99
CA LEU A 175 -4.74 5.38 3.02
C LEU A 175 -3.48 4.58 3.34
N MET A 176 -3.08 4.47 4.62
CA MET A 176 -1.91 3.67 4.99
C MET A 176 -1.97 3.20 6.45
N THR A 177 -1.15 2.21 6.78
CA THR A 177 -0.99 1.80 8.17
C THR A 177 -0.18 2.82 8.96
N LEU A 178 -0.40 2.86 10.29
CA LEU A 178 0.44 3.66 11.19
C LEU A 178 1.94 3.33 11.02
N HIS A 179 2.30 2.06 10.84
CA HIS A 179 3.68 1.65 10.58
C HIS A 179 4.21 2.18 9.23
N GLY A 180 3.39 2.11 8.18
CA GLY A 180 3.77 2.57 6.85
C GLY A 180 3.93 4.09 6.74
N SER A 181 3.43 4.85 7.75
CA SER A 181 3.52 6.31 7.73
C SER A 181 4.86 6.88 8.20
N LYS A 182 5.77 6.02 8.69
CA LYS A 182 7.07 6.46 9.19
C LYS A 182 7.88 7.18 8.10
N GLY A 183 8.36 8.38 8.40
CA GLY A 183 9.14 9.21 7.47
C GLY A 183 8.31 10.01 6.45
N LEU A 184 6.98 9.92 6.50
CA LEU A 184 6.08 10.73 5.68
C LEU A 184 5.44 11.84 6.52
N GLU A 185 4.97 12.87 5.85
CA GLU A 185 4.25 13.97 6.49
C GLU A 185 3.18 14.50 5.53
N PHE A 186 2.02 14.89 6.10
CA PHE A 186 0.87 15.38 5.36
C PHE A 186 0.30 16.63 6.01
N PRO A 187 -0.26 17.58 5.24
CA PRO A 187 -0.95 18.74 5.80
C PRO A 187 -2.06 18.34 6.77
N ALA A 188 -2.90 17.35 6.42
CA ALA A 188 -3.96 16.83 7.26
C ALA A 188 -3.85 15.32 7.44
N VAL A 189 -3.94 14.86 8.70
CA VAL A 189 -3.89 13.43 9.03
C VAL A 189 -5.10 13.03 9.85
N PHE A 190 -5.80 12.02 9.37
CA PHE A 190 -6.82 11.30 10.13
C PHE A 190 -6.22 10.02 10.69
N ILE A 191 -6.35 9.76 11.98
CA ILE A 191 -6.07 8.44 12.56
C ILE A 191 -7.40 7.77 12.86
N TYR A 192 -7.69 6.72 12.11
CA TYR A 192 -8.98 6.07 12.09
C TYR A 192 -9.08 4.92 13.08
N GLY A 193 -10.12 4.98 13.93
CA GLY A 193 -10.52 3.86 14.77
C GLY A 193 -9.65 3.69 16.03
N ILE A 194 -9.36 4.77 16.75
CA ILE A 194 -8.60 4.75 18.00
C ILE A 194 -9.52 4.28 19.14
N ARG A 195 -9.80 2.99 19.19
CA ARG A 195 -10.68 2.38 20.16
C ARG A 195 -10.03 1.23 20.91
N LYS A 196 -10.57 0.87 22.06
CA LYS A 196 -10.16 -0.29 22.85
C LYS A 196 -10.14 -1.56 22.02
N GLY A 197 -9.14 -2.41 22.22
CA GLY A 197 -8.94 -3.66 21.51
C GLY A 197 -8.33 -3.51 20.11
N LEU A 198 -8.31 -2.30 19.55
CA LEU A 198 -7.73 -2.01 18.25
C LEU A 198 -6.45 -1.18 18.34
N LEU A 199 -6.38 -0.26 19.30
CA LEU A 199 -5.18 0.50 19.63
C LEU A 199 -5.15 0.79 21.14
N PRO A 200 -4.38 0.09 21.96
CA PRO A 200 -3.47 -1.00 21.61
C PRO A 200 -4.19 -2.20 20.99
N LEU A 201 -3.48 -2.91 20.07
CA LEU A 201 -4.04 -4.08 19.41
C LEU A 201 -4.06 -5.27 20.38
N GLU A 202 -5.25 -5.83 20.59
CA GLU A 202 -5.46 -7.03 21.40
C GLU A 202 -5.75 -8.22 20.47
N LEU A 203 -4.83 -9.20 20.42
CA LEU A 203 -4.97 -10.44 19.66
C LEU A 203 -5.28 -11.60 20.61
N GLY A 204 -6.53 -11.86 20.88
CA GLY A 204 -6.97 -12.92 21.79
C GLY A 204 -6.48 -12.68 23.22
N THR A 205 -5.71 -13.64 23.79
CA THR A 205 -5.14 -13.54 25.15
C THR A 205 -3.82 -12.78 25.23
N ALA A 206 -3.22 -12.44 24.08
CA ALA A 206 -1.98 -11.67 24.03
C ALA A 206 -2.31 -10.20 23.77
N SER A 207 -2.09 -9.35 24.77
CA SER A 207 -2.01 -7.91 24.54
C SER A 207 -0.66 -7.59 23.92
N GLY A 208 -0.63 -6.83 22.82
CA GLY A 208 0.61 -6.26 22.30
C GLY A 208 1.31 -5.40 23.37
N ASP A 209 2.60 -5.14 23.19
CA ASP A 209 3.33 -4.21 24.06
C ASP A 209 2.66 -2.83 23.99
N VAL A 210 1.99 -2.45 25.07
CA VAL A 210 1.28 -1.18 25.21
C VAL A 210 2.20 0.02 24.94
N GLN A 211 3.48 -0.10 25.30
CA GLN A 211 4.46 0.97 25.06
C GLN A 211 4.79 1.10 23.57
N GLU A 212 4.91 -0.04 22.88
CA GLU A 212 5.14 -0.04 21.44
C GLU A 212 3.93 0.53 20.67
N GLU A 213 2.71 0.16 21.05
CA GLU A 213 1.48 0.69 20.46
C GLU A 213 1.32 2.20 20.74
N ARG A 214 1.73 2.68 21.92
CA ARG A 214 1.76 4.11 22.23
C ARG A 214 2.76 4.86 21.35
N ARG A 215 3.97 4.29 21.16
CA ARG A 215 4.99 4.87 20.26
C ARG A 215 4.48 4.91 18.82
N LEU A 216 3.79 3.87 18.38
CA LEU A 216 3.21 3.80 17.06
C LEU A 216 2.14 4.89 16.85
N LEU A 217 1.24 5.09 17.82
CA LEU A 217 0.28 6.18 17.77
C LEU A 217 0.98 7.54 17.72
N TYR A 218 1.98 7.75 18.57
CA TYR A 218 2.76 8.98 18.56
C TYR A 218 3.41 9.26 17.21
N VAL A 219 4.00 8.24 16.58
CA VAL A 219 4.56 8.35 15.22
C VAL A 219 3.48 8.77 14.23
N GLY A 220 2.29 8.18 14.29
CA GLY A 220 1.16 8.57 13.44
C GLY A 220 0.73 10.01 13.66
N MET A 221 0.61 10.46 14.91
CA MET A 221 0.26 11.83 15.26
C MET A 221 1.27 12.85 14.70
N THR A 222 2.56 12.53 14.78
CA THR A 222 3.64 13.41 14.27
C THR A 222 3.71 13.46 12.74
N ARG A 223 2.85 12.76 12.02
CA ARG A 223 2.75 12.86 10.54
C ARG A 223 1.93 14.06 10.09
N ALA A 224 1.14 14.64 11.00
CA ALA A 224 0.36 15.84 10.71
C ALA A 224 1.23 17.10 10.79
N ARG A 225 1.19 17.91 9.73
CA ARG A 225 1.86 19.21 9.70
C ARG A 225 0.98 20.34 10.21
N GLU A 226 -0.32 20.31 9.88
CA GLU A 226 -1.24 21.40 10.15
C GLU A 226 -2.44 20.91 10.98
N GLU A 227 -3.02 19.77 10.60
CA GLU A 227 -4.26 19.29 11.21
C GLU A 227 -4.20 17.80 11.52
N LEU A 228 -4.58 17.44 12.75
CA LEU A 228 -4.66 16.07 13.22
C LEU A 228 -6.07 15.75 13.70
N ILE A 229 -6.73 14.79 13.08
CA ILE A 229 -8.05 14.31 13.44
C ILE A 229 -7.96 12.88 13.95
N LEU A 230 -8.39 12.67 15.19
CA LEU A 230 -8.43 11.36 15.83
C LEU A 230 -9.88 10.88 15.89
N THR A 231 -10.17 9.72 15.24
CA THR A 231 -11.55 9.22 15.19
C THR A 231 -11.69 7.89 15.92
N PHE A 232 -12.82 7.71 16.58
CA PHE A 232 -13.17 6.44 17.21
C PHE A 232 -14.69 6.20 17.20
N SER A 233 -15.08 4.95 17.35
CA SER A 233 -16.46 4.52 17.56
C SER A 233 -16.51 3.46 18.67
N GLY A 234 -17.51 3.54 19.55
CA GLY A 234 -17.62 2.68 20.73
C GLY A 234 -16.70 3.13 21.87
N GLU A 235 -16.10 2.19 22.61
CA GLU A 235 -15.22 2.49 23.75
C GLU A 235 -13.88 3.08 23.25
N PRO A 236 -13.51 4.32 23.66
CA PRO A 236 -12.28 4.95 23.21
C PRO A 236 -11.04 4.21 23.72
N SER A 237 -9.95 4.32 22.99
CA SER A 237 -8.64 3.84 23.44
C SER A 237 -8.19 4.57 24.70
N MET A 238 -7.49 3.87 25.58
CA MET A 238 -6.83 4.46 26.74
C MET A 238 -5.89 5.63 26.37
N PHE A 239 -5.29 5.58 25.21
CA PHE A 239 -4.36 6.61 24.74
C PHE A 239 -5.02 7.96 24.50
N LEU A 240 -6.32 7.99 24.17
CA LEU A 240 -7.05 9.27 24.05
C LEU A 240 -7.20 9.98 25.39
N GLY A 241 -7.24 9.23 26.50
CA GLY A 241 -7.25 9.79 27.85
C GLY A 241 -5.91 10.37 28.31
N GLU A 242 -4.80 10.04 27.61
CA GLU A 242 -3.48 10.59 27.88
C GLU A 242 -3.25 11.96 27.21
N ILE A 243 -4.12 12.37 26.29
CA ILE A 243 -4.05 13.67 25.61
C ILE A 243 -4.74 14.72 26.47
N PRO A 244 -4.02 15.77 26.95
CA PRO A 244 -4.64 16.81 27.76
C PRO A 244 -5.71 17.59 26.99
N ASP A 245 -6.86 17.83 27.60
CA ASP A 245 -8.01 18.53 26.98
C ASP A 245 -7.66 19.91 26.41
N LYS A 246 -6.66 20.58 26.97
CA LYS A 246 -6.20 21.90 26.47
C LYS A 246 -5.59 21.86 25.07
N PHE A 247 -5.27 20.66 24.55
CA PHE A 247 -4.69 20.44 23.20
C PHE A 247 -5.65 19.74 22.26
N SER A 248 -6.90 19.46 22.66
CA SER A 248 -7.86 18.76 21.83
C SER A 248 -9.24 19.37 21.94
N GLN A 249 -9.97 19.39 20.83
CA GLN A 249 -11.41 19.66 20.79
C GLN A 249 -12.13 18.34 20.50
N ARG A 250 -13.25 18.09 21.19
CA ARG A 250 -14.04 16.87 20.97
C ARG A 250 -15.34 17.25 20.27
N GLU A 251 -15.56 16.61 19.14
CA GLU A 251 -16.78 16.74 18.35
C GLU A 251 -17.46 15.38 18.21
N GLN A 252 -18.79 15.37 18.22
CA GLN A 252 -19.56 14.18 17.90
C GLN A 252 -19.99 14.28 16.44
N ALA A 253 -19.63 13.25 15.64
CA ALA A 253 -20.18 13.12 14.31
C ALA A 253 -21.69 12.94 14.39
N LYS A 254 -22.42 13.76 13.64
CA LYS A 254 -23.89 13.69 13.50
C LYS A 254 -24.31 12.52 12.64
#